data_6c3cf7e2dfa8dab7c931ea8ddc6bee5a
#
_entry.id   6c3cf7e2dfa8dab7c931ea8ddc6bee5a
#
_cell.length_a   1.000
_cell.length_b   1.000
_cell.length_c   1.000
_cell.angle_alpha   90.00
_cell.angle_beta   90.00
_cell.angle_gamma   90.00
#
_symmetry.space_group_name_H-M   'P 1'
#
loop_
_entity.id
_entity.type
_entity.pdbx_description
1 polymer ?
#
loop_
_entity_poly.entity_id
_entity_poly.type
_entity_poly.pdbx_seq_one_letter_code
_entity_poly.pdbx_strand_id
1 'polypeptide(L)'
;CIRDRAANGINRPESGKRTAPSALNKQDVDVYVVLPEGSYLYDAKNHQLTLVSEGDHRDAVAGGQTFVKTAPVSLVLVSDVSRFGDAQKTQNQLVGAMDAGIVSQNISLFCANAKLATVPRGSMDATQLKKVLKLKDAQIPMLNHPVGYFK
;
A
#
# COMPACT_ATOMS: atom_id res chain seq x y z
N CYS A 1 -3.44 10.07 -7.07
CA CYS A 1 -2.20 10.70 -6.57
C CYS A 1 -2.31 11.43 -5.24
N ILE A 2 -3.35 12.26 -4.96
CA ILE A 2 -3.46 12.95 -3.64
C ILE A 2 -3.59 11.94 -2.50
N ARG A 3 -4.33 10.85 -2.68
CA ARG A 3 -4.50 9.76 -1.71
C ARG A 3 -3.17 9.08 -1.39
N ASP A 4 -2.38 8.80 -2.41
CA ASP A 4 -1.12 8.07 -2.29
C ASP A 4 -0.08 8.96 -1.58
N ARG A 5 -0.11 10.27 -1.87
CA ARG A 5 0.71 11.26 -1.15
C ARG A 5 0.30 11.37 0.32
N ALA A 6 -1.00 11.37 0.62
CA ALA A 6 -1.48 11.37 2.01
C ALA A 6 -1.04 10.10 2.75
N ALA A 7 -1.08 8.94 2.10
CA ALA A 7 -0.67 7.67 2.66
C ALA A 7 0.81 7.67 3.09
N ASN A 8 1.72 7.89 2.14
CA ASN A 8 3.17 7.76 2.37
C ASN A 8 4.02 8.66 1.46
N GLY A 9 3.51 9.83 1.05
CA GLY A 9 4.24 10.77 0.21
C GLY A 9 5.23 11.62 0.99
N ILE A 10 6.17 12.24 0.26
CA ILE A 10 7.10 13.21 0.84
C ILE A 10 6.36 14.51 1.11
N ASN A 11 6.30 14.93 2.38
CA ASN A 11 5.68 16.19 2.81
C ASN A 11 6.69 17.19 3.40
N ARG A 12 7.95 16.79 3.50
CA ARG A 12 9.09 17.61 3.94
C ARG A 12 10.24 17.44 2.94
N PRO A 13 10.19 18.13 1.79
CA PRO A 13 11.12 17.92 0.67
C PRO A 13 12.59 18.12 1.05
N GLU A 14 12.87 19.08 1.93
CA GLU A 14 14.20 19.43 2.41
C GLU A 14 14.90 18.28 3.17
N SER A 15 14.11 17.39 3.79
CA SER A 15 14.61 16.25 4.57
C SER A 15 14.23 14.90 4.00
N GLY A 16 13.45 14.86 2.90
CA GLY A 16 12.93 13.64 2.29
C GLY A 16 11.96 12.84 3.19
N LYS A 17 11.50 13.43 4.30
CA LYS A 17 10.60 12.76 5.23
C LYS A 17 9.20 12.68 4.68
N ARG A 18 8.53 11.57 5.00
CA ARG A 18 7.19 11.21 4.51
C ARG A 18 6.09 11.62 5.49
N THR A 19 4.84 11.53 5.05
CA THR A 19 3.65 11.72 5.88
C THR A 19 3.55 10.68 7.00
N ALA A 20 3.97 9.43 6.72
CA ALA A 20 4.07 8.37 7.71
C ALA A 20 5.52 8.30 8.25
N PRO A 21 5.72 8.24 9.58
CA PRO A 21 7.00 7.82 10.14
C PRO A 21 7.22 6.33 9.88
N SER A 22 8.47 5.89 9.97
CA SER A 22 8.84 4.47 9.93
C SER A 22 9.95 4.16 10.92
N ALA A 23 10.04 2.92 11.36
CA ALA A 23 11.08 2.48 12.27
C ALA A 23 12.48 2.79 11.68
N LEU A 24 13.32 3.42 12.48
CA LEU A 24 14.68 3.86 12.07
C LEU A 24 14.70 4.69 10.78
N ASN A 25 13.59 5.31 10.41
CA ASN A 25 13.40 6.04 9.15
C ASN A 25 13.73 5.19 7.90
N LYS A 26 13.47 3.87 7.96
CA LYS A 26 13.77 2.94 6.86
C LYS A 26 12.83 3.10 5.67
N GLN A 27 11.67 3.75 5.86
CA GLN A 27 10.68 4.04 4.82
C GLN A 27 10.32 2.78 4.02
N ASP A 28 10.19 1.66 4.73
CA ASP A 28 10.06 0.30 4.19
C ASP A 28 8.74 0.06 3.46
N VAL A 29 7.69 0.85 3.74
CA VAL A 29 6.37 0.65 3.15
C VAL A 29 6.28 1.30 1.77
N ASP A 30 6.07 0.46 0.76
CA ASP A 30 5.73 0.86 -0.61
C ASP A 30 4.21 0.76 -0.80
N VAL A 31 3.63 1.74 -1.51
CA VAL A 31 2.19 1.81 -1.79
C VAL A 31 1.95 1.42 -3.25
N TYR A 32 1.21 0.34 -3.47
CA TYR A 32 0.75 -0.06 -4.78
C TYR A 32 -0.70 0.36 -4.98
N VAL A 33 -1.01 0.86 -6.16
CA VAL A 33 -2.35 1.30 -6.56
C VAL A 33 -2.88 0.32 -7.60
N VAL A 34 -3.97 -0.36 -7.29
CA VAL A 34 -4.62 -1.34 -8.17
C VAL A 34 -5.90 -0.73 -8.71
N LEU A 35 -5.94 -0.59 -10.03
CA LEU A 35 -7.04 -0.03 -10.82
C LEU A 35 -7.57 -1.09 -11.79
N PRO A 36 -8.75 -0.89 -12.41
CA PRO A 36 -9.24 -1.81 -13.44
C PRO A 36 -8.28 -2.03 -14.62
N GLU A 37 -7.52 -1.00 -14.99
CA GLU A 37 -6.60 -1.03 -16.12
C GLU A 37 -5.20 -1.53 -15.79
N GLY A 38 -4.82 -1.56 -14.49
CA GLY A 38 -3.47 -2.00 -14.12
C GLY A 38 -3.12 -1.81 -12.65
N SER A 39 -1.95 -2.30 -12.31
CA SER A 39 -1.33 -2.13 -11.00
C SER A 39 -0.09 -1.25 -11.11
N TYR A 40 0.03 -0.29 -10.21
CA TYR A 40 1.05 0.75 -10.25
C TYR A 40 1.78 0.84 -8.91
N LEU A 41 3.08 1.14 -8.95
CA LEU A 41 3.85 1.54 -7.77
C LEU A 41 3.81 3.06 -7.65
N TYR A 42 3.48 3.56 -6.46
CA TYR A 42 3.56 4.98 -6.16
C TYR A 42 5.01 5.40 -5.89
N ASP A 43 5.54 6.28 -6.74
CA ASP A 43 6.84 6.94 -6.53
C ASP A 43 6.63 8.21 -5.68
N ALA A 44 7.03 8.15 -4.42
CA ALA A 44 6.88 9.26 -3.50
C ALA A 44 7.81 10.45 -3.82
N LYS A 45 8.93 10.20 -4.51
CA LYS A 45 9.91 11.25 -4.87
C LYS A 45 9.39 12.13 -6.00
N ASN A 46 8.86 11.51 -7.04
CA ASN A 46 8.37 12.20 -8.23
C ASN A 46 6.85 12.45 -8.19
N HIS A 47 6.19 11.95 -7.16
CA HIS A 47 4.73 12.01 -6.97
C HIS A 47 3.95 11.48 -8.19
N GLN A 48 4.34 10.31 -8.68
CA GLN A 48 3.77 9.68 -9.87
C GLN A 48 3.48 8.20 -9.64
N LEU A 49 2.67 7.62 -10.52
CA LEU A 49 2.41 6.19 -10.57
C LEU A 49 3.23 5.56 -11.71
N THR A 50 4.00 4.54 -11.37
CA THR A 50 4.76 3.74 -12.35
C THR A 50 4.03 2.44 -12.60
N LEU A 51 3.67 2.14 -13.84
CA LEU A 51 3.00 0.89 -14.22
C LEU A 51 3.89 -0.31 -13.88
N VAL A 52 3.32 -1.27 -13.16
CA VAL A 52 3.96 -2.55 -12.80
C VAL A 52 3.42 -3.69 -13.67
N SER A 53 2.10 -3.76 -13.82
CA SER A 53 1.43 -4.75 -14.67
C SER A 53 0.10 -4.23 -15.19
N GLU A 54 -0.24 -4.61 -16.42
CA GLU A 54 -1.53 -4.33 -17.05
C GLU A 54 -2.61 -5.32 -16.60
N GLY A 55 -3.86 -4.91 -16.69
CA GLY A 55 -5.03 -5.72 -16.41
C GLY A 55 -5.60 -5.55 -14.99
N ASP A 56 -6.80 -6.07 -14.79
CA ASP A 56 -7.54 -5.95 -13.54
C ASP A 56 -7.10 -7.00 -12.51
N HIS A 57 -6.37 -6.58 -11.51
CA HIS A 57 -5.90 -7.44 -10.42
C HIS A 57 -6.65 -7.25 -9.09
N ARG A 58 -7.81 -6.59 -9.12
CA ARG A 58 -8.63 -6.36 -7.90
C ARG A 58 -9.12 -7.64 -7.27
N ASP A 59 -9.22 -8.75 -8.02
CA ASP A 59 -9.53 -10.08 -7.50
C ASP A 59 -8.49 -10.58 -6.50
N ALA A 60 -7.21 -10.37 -6.79
CA ALA A 60 -6.12 -10.73 -5.87
C ALA A 60 -6.18 -9.89 -4.58
N VAL A 61 -6.53 -8.60 -4.69
CA VAL A 61 -6.73 -7.74 -3.51
C VAL A 61 -7.97 -8.18 -2.72
N ALA A 62 -9.02 -8.63 -3.39
CA ALA A 62 -10.27 -9.02 -2.77
C ALA A 62 -10.11 -10.24 -1.83
N GLY A 63 -9.28 -11.22 -2.19
CA GLY A 63 -9.07 -12.42 -1.38
C GLY A 63 -10.39 -13.15 -1.07
N GLY A 64 -11.31 -13.22 -2.06
CA GLY A 64 -12.64 -13.83 -1.91
C GLY A 64 -13.76 -12.90 -1.41
N GLN A 65 -13.47 -11.67 -0.99
CA GLN A 65 -14.49 -10.71 -0.55
C GLN A 65 -14.97 -9.85 -1.74
N THR A 66 -16.12 -10.20 -2.30
CA THR A 66 -16.61 -9.67 -3.58
C THR A 66 -16.81 -8.15 -3.62
N PHE A 67 -17.16 -7.51 -2.50
CA PHE A 67 -17.35 -6.05 -2.45
C PHE A 67 -16.08 -5.26 -2.81
N VAL A 68 -14.90 -5.84 -2.59
CA VAL A 68 -13.62 -5.21 -2.92
C VAL A 68 -13.41 -5.10 -4.43
N LYS A 69 -13.92 -6.06 -5.21
CA LYS A 69 -13.84 -6.06 -6.67
C LYS A 69 -14.55 -4.88 -7.32
N THR A 70 -15.55 -4.32 -6.64
CA THR A 70 -16.33 -3.18 -7.13
C THR A 70 -15.73 -1.82 -6.75
N ALA A 71 -14.73 -1.80 -5.87
CA ALA A 71 -14.05 -0.57 -5.52
C ALA A 71 -13.30 -0.01 -6.74
N PRO A 72 -13.45 1.29 -7.05
CA PRO A 72 -12.77 1.89 -8.20
C PRO A 72 -11.25 1.89 -8.07
N VAL A 73 -10.73 1.82 -6.84
CA VAL A 73 -9.29 1.72 -6.58
C VAL A 73 -9.05 0.92 -5.30
N SER A 74 -7.98 0.14 -5.29
CA SER A 74 -7.47 -0.51 -4.09
C SER A 74 -6.01 -0.13 -3.87
N LEU A 75 -5.66 0.22 -2.64
CA LEU A 75 -4.27 0.47 -2.23
C LEU A 75 -3.75 -0.77 -1.52
N VAL A 76 -2.57 -1.26 -1.92
CA VAL A 76 -1.90 -2.39 -1.26
C VAL A 76 -0.62 -1.86 -0.63
N LEU A 77 -0.47 -2.08 0.68
CA LEU A 77 0.68 -1.68 1.47
C LEU A 77 1.64 -2.86 1.58
N VAL A 78 2.83 -2.69 1.03
CA VAL A 78 3.86 -3.72 0.97
C VAL A 78 5.05 -3.23 1.77
N SER A 79 5.46 -3.97 2.80
CA SER A 79 6.72 -3.69 3.51
C SER A 79 7.87 -4.44 2.86
N ASP A 80 8.91 -3.73 2.49
CA ASP A 80 10.21 -4.31 2.10
C ASP A 80 11.06 -4.51 3.37
N VAL A 81 10.88 -5.66 3.98
CA VAL A 81 11.54 -5.99 5.26
C VAL A 81 13.06 -6.14 5.12
N SER A 82 13.61 -6.24 3.91
CA SER A 82 15.06 -6.25 3.69
C SER A 82 15.72 -4.92 4.08
N ARG A 83 14.95 -3.83 4.12
CA ARG A 83 15.43 -2.51 4.59
C ARG A 83 15.80 -2.51 6.08
N PHE A 84 15.35 -3.50 6.86
CA PHE A 84 15.76 -3.74 8.24
C PHE A 84 16.93 -4.73 8.38
N GLY A 85 17.41 -5.30 7.27
CA GLY A 85 18.47 -6.32 7.23
C GLY A 85 17.91 -7.71 6.94
N ASP A 86 17.98 -8.65 7.90
CA ASP A 86 17.52 -10.04 7.70
C ASP A 86 15.98 -10.09 7.55
N ALA A 87 15.53 -10.41 6.34
CA ALA A 87 14.11 -10.48 6.00
C ALA A 87 13.36 -11.66 6.65
N GLN A 88 14.07 -12.70 7.08
CA GLN A 88 13.49 -13.87 7.73
C GLN A 88 13.26 -13.64 9.24
N LYS A 89 13.82 -12.59 9.79
CA LYS A 89 13.68 -12.28 11.21
C LYS A 89 12.26 -11.82 11.53
N THR A 90 11.54 -12.57 12.35
CA THR A 90 10.16 -12.29 12.76
C THR A 90 9.98 -10.87 13.28
N GLN A 91 10.97 -10.37 14.05
CA GLN A 91 10.94 -8.99 14.57
C GLN A 91 10.88 -7.95 13.43
N ASN A 92 11.62 -8.15 12.33
CA ASN A 92 11.62 -7.22 11.20
C ASN A 92 10.28 -7.25 10.46
N GLN A 93 9.66 -8.43 10.34
CA GLN A 93 8.31 -8.57 9.76
C GLN A 93 7.26 -7.87 10.64
N LEU A 94 7.36 -8.01 11.97
CA LEU A 94 6.47 -7.32 12.90
C LEU A 94 6.61 -5.79 12.79
N VAL A 95 7.84 -5.28 12.73
CA VAL A 95 8.09 -3.84 12.55
C VAL A 95 7.50 -3.35 11.22
N GLY A 96 7.68 -4.10 10.13
CA GLY A 96 7.08 -3.76 8.83
C GLY A 96 5.54 -3.73 8.87
N ALA A 97 4.92 -4.64 9.62
CA ALA A 97 3.47 -4.63 9.82
C ALA A 97 3.01 -3.39 10.63
N MET A 98 3.77 -2.98 11.65
CA MET A 98 3.48 -1.77 12.43
C MET A 98 3.59 -0.52 11.56
N ASP A 99 4.65 -0.38 10.75
CA ASP A 99 4.84 0.74 9.83
C ASP A 99 3.73 0.78 8.76
N ALA A 100 3.32 -0.37 8.23
CA ALA A 100 2.16 -0.47 7.33
C ALA A 100 0.86 -0.02 8.01
N GLY A 101 0.66 -0.31 9.30
CA GLY A 101 -0.46 0.17 10.09
C GLY A 101 -0.53 1.69 10.21
N ILE A 102 0.63 2.35 10.35
CA ILE A 102 0.71 3.82 10.39
C ILE A 102 0.32 4.43 9.04
N VAL A 103 0.82 3.88 7.94
CA VAL A 103 0.43 4.30 6.57
C VAL A 103 -1.06 4.08 6.34
N SER A 104 -1.59 2.94 6.79
CA SER A 104 -3.02 2.58 6.72
C SER A 104 -3.90 3.62 7.44
N GLN A 105 -3.49 4.10 8.60
CA GLN A 105 -4.22 5.13 9.33
C GLN A 105 -4.26 6.47 8.58
N ASN A 106 -3.17 6.86 7.92
CA ASN A 106 -3.16 8.05 7.08
C ASN A 106 -4.19 7.95 5.93
N ILE A 107 -4.31 6.77 5.30
CA ILE A 107 -5.32 6.53 4.25
C ILE A 107 -6.72 6.70 4.84
N SER A 108 -6.99 6.11 6.01
CA SER A 108 -8.30 6.19 6.67
C SER A 108 -8.68 7.64 7.00
N LEU A 109 -7.75 8.42 7.56
CA LEU A 109 -7.96 9.84 7.89
C LEU A 109 -8.20 10.68 6.64
N PHE A 110 -7.41 10.44 5.58
CA PHE A 110 -7.62 11.14 4.31
C PHE A 110 -8.99 10.82 3.71
N CYS A 111 -9.39 9.54 3.68
CA CYS A 111 -10.68 9.13 3.14
C CYS A 111 -11.84 9.73 3.94
N ALA A 112 -11.76 9.74 5.28
CA ALA A 112 -12.76 10.36 6.13
C ALA A 112 -12.92 11.87 5.81
N ASN A 113 -11.81 12.60 5.69
CA ASN A 113 -11.83 14.02 5.32
C ASN A 113 -12.38 14.26 3.91
N ALA A 114 -12.06 13.39 2.95
CA ALA A 114 -12.48 13.48 1.55
C ALA A 114 -13.89 12.90 1.31
N LYS A 115 -14.59 12.46 2.35
CA LYS A 115 -15.91 11.79 2.27
C LYS A 115 -15.88 10.55 1.36
N LEU A 116 -14.81 9.77 1.44
CA LEU A 116 -14.62 8.51 0.74
C LEU A 116 -14.78 7.34 1.73
N ALA A 117 -15.36 6.25 1.23
CA ALA A 117 -15.44 4.99 1.97
C ALA A 117 -14.13 4.22 1.82
N THR A 118 -13.62 3.69 2.92
CA THR A 118 -12.50 2.75 2.95
C THR A 118 -12.54 1.88 4.20
N VAL A 119 -11.85 0.76 4.15
CA VAL A 119 -11.62 -0.11 5.30
C VAL A 119 -10.25 -0.77 5.20
N PRO A 120 -9.42 -0.75 6.27
CA PRO A 120 -8.17 -1.50 6.30
C PRO A 120 -8.46 -3.01 6.36
N ARG A 121 -7.76 -3.81 5.55
CA ARG A 121 -7.95 -5.26 5.47
C ARG A 121 -6.61 -5.99 5.39
N GLY A 122 -6.49 -7.10 6.14
CA GLY A 122 -5.40 -8.06 5.99
C GLY A 122 -5.71 -9.21 5.02
N SER A 123 -7.00 -9.42 4.67
CA SER A 123 -7.40 -10.49 3.75
C SER A 123 -7.08 -10.11 2.30
N MET A 124 -6.28 -10.95 1.62
CA MET A 124 -5.88 -10.81 0.22
C MET A 124 -5.26 -12.12 -0.27
N ASP A 125 -5.18 -12.34 -1.57
CA ASP A 125 -4.37 -13.41 -2.14
C ASP A 125 -2.91 -12.93 -2.27
N ALA A 126 -2.13 -13.11 -1.21
CA ALA A 126 -0.74 -12.67 -1.15
C ALA A 126 0.14 -13.36 -2.22
N THR A 127 -0.17 -14.61 -2.58
CA THR A 127 0.58 -15.37 -3.60
C THR A 127 0.36 -14.77 -4.98
N GLN A 128 -0.89 -14.47 -5.33
CA GLN A 128 -1.21 -13.83 -6.59
C GLN A 128 -0.69 -12.39 -6.64
N LEU A 129 -0.83 -11.62 -5.54
CA LEU A 129 -0.29 -10.26 -5.45
C LEU A 129 1.21 -10.21 -5.64
N LYS A 130 1.98 -11.15 -5.05
CA LYS A 130 3.43 -11.24 -5.28
C LYS A 130 3.77 -11.36 -6.77
N LYS A 131 3.02 -12.15 -7.53
CA LYS A 131 3.22 -12.34 -8.98
C LYS A 131 2.88 -11.07 -9.76
N VAL A 132 1.67 -10.54 -9.59
CA VAL A 132 1.17 -9.41 -10.40
C VAL A 132 1.85 -8.09 -10.04
N LEU A 133 2.24 -7.89 -8.80
CA LEU A 133 3.01 -6.71 -8.36
C LEU A 133 4.53 -6.91 -8.52
N LYS A 134 4.98 -8.07 -9.03
CA LYS A 134 6.40 -8.42 -9.25
C LYS A 134 7.25 -8.23 -7.98
N LEU A 135 6.72 -8.65 -6.84
CA LEU A 135 7.36 -8.47 -5.54
C LEU A 135 8.53 -9.46 -5.37
N LYS A 136 9.60 -8.98 -4.74
CA LYS A 136 10.70 -9.81 -4.26
C LYS A 136 10.29 -10.58 -2.99
N ASP A 137 11.05 -11.59 -2.60
CA ASP A 137 10.75 -12.42 -1.43
C ASP A 137 10.64 -11.62 -0.13
N ALA A 138 11.49 -10.59 0.02
CA ALA A 138 11.49 -9.71 1.19
C ALA A 138 10.38 -8.65 1.16
N GLN A 139 9.62 -8.53 0.08
CA GLN A 139 8.50 -7.60 -0.05
C GLN A 139 7.20 -8.31 0.30
N ILE A 140 6.62 -7.96 1.44
CA ILE A 140 5.48 -8.65 2.04
C ILE A 140 4.25 -7.74 1.98
N PRO A 141 3.17 -8.15 1.29
CA PRO A 141 1.88 -7.46 1.38
C PRO A 141 1.33 -7.55 2.80
N MET A 142 1.12 -6.41 3.45
CA MET A 142 0.70 -6.32 4.85
C MET A 142 -0.79 -6.01 4.98
N LEU A 143 -1.24 -4.94 4.32
CA LEU A 143 -2.62 -4.44 4.39
C LEU A 143 -3.08 -3.99 3.01
N ASN A 144 -4.40 -3.93 2.83
CA ASN A 144 -5.00 -3.28 1.68
C ASN A 144 -6.20 -2.40 2.06
N HIS A 145 -6.48 -1.42 1.22
CA HIS A 145 -7.58 -0.48 1.34
C HIS A 145 -8.35 -0.39 0.02
N PRO A 146 -9.52 -1.02 -0.10
CA PRO A 146 -10.47 -0.63 -1.14
C PRO A 146 -10.97 0.79 -0.82
N VAL A 147 -11.00 1.66 -1.82
CA VAL A 147 -11.45 3.05 -1.68
C VAL A 147 -12.51 3.34 -2.74
N GLY A 148 -13.61 3.91 -2.31
CA GLY A 148 -14.75 4.26 -3.16
C GLY A 148 -15.60 5.37 -2.56
N TYR A 149 -16.80 5.53 -3.12
CA TYR A 149 -17.80 6.47 -2.60
C TYR A 149 -18.79 5.74 -1.71
N PHE A 150 -19.36 6.45 -0.73
CA PHE A 150 -20.54 5.96 -0.02
C PHE A 150 -21.70 5.83 -1.00
N LYS A 151 -22.51 4.77 -0.83
CA LYS A 151 -23.77 4.59 -1.54
C LYS A 151 -24.89 5.31 -0.82
#